data_27cf0e3bfb7a457d8c5cbd96401fd0e8
#
_entry.id   27cf0e3bfb7a457d8c5cbd96401fd0e8
#
_cell.length_a   1.000
_cell.length_b   1.000
_cell.length_c   1.000
_cell.angle_alpha   90.00
_cell.angle_beta   90.00
_cell.angle_gamma   90.00
#
_symmetry.space_group_name_H-M   'P 1'
#
loop_
_entity.id
_entity.type
_entity.pdbx_description
1 polymer ?
#
loop_
_entity_poly.entity_id
_entity_poly.type
_entity_poly.pdbx_seq_one_letter_code
_entity_poly.pdbx_strand_id
1 'polypeptide(L)'
;MPTENTRAQRKALHETEKRNANIIIAAIVIMVIALAIIFWPRTKEYLYEEEEMYMKASTGVMYKDIKIGKGDEALLGSTVVVHYNGYLTDGTKFDSSRDKGEPFEFTLGKGEVIEGWDNGVFGMKVGGKRQLVIPPELGYGEAGAGGVIPPNATLVFVVELLEVK
;
A
#
# COMPACT_ATOMS: atom_id res chain seq x y z
N MET A 1 -28.07 -40.92 -57.65
CA MET A 1 -28.29 -41.15 -56.22
C MET A 1 -26.94 -41.38 -55.54
N PRO A 2 -26.56 -40.72 -54.49
CA PRO A 2 -25.28 -40.97 -53.86
C PRO A 2 -25.28 -42.36 -53.23
N THR A 3 -24.22 -43.12 -53.51
CA THR A 3 -24.07 -44.49 -53.02
C THR A 3 -23.96 -44.55 -51.51
N GLU A 4 -24.42 -45.66 -50.91
CA GLU A 4 -24.44 -45.91 -49.46
C GLU A 4 -23.06 -45.66 -48.80
N ASN A 5 -22.00 -45.92 -49.54
CA ASN A 5 -20.60 -45.68 -49.14
C ASN A 5 -20.29 -44.17 -48.92
N THR A 6 -20.90 -43.27 -49.71
CA THR A 6 -20.70 -41.81 -49.61
C THR A 6 -21.41 -41.25 -48.38
N ARG A 7 -22.50 -41.83 -47.89
CA ARG A 7 -23.22 -41.44 -46.66
C ARG A 7 -22.46 -41.89 -45.43
N ALA A 8 -21.89 -43.10 -45.39
CA ALA A 8 -21.10 -43.60 -44.30
C ALA A 8 -19.81 -42.78 -44.08
N GLN A 9 -19.14 -42.41 -45.17
CA GLN A 9 -17.94 -41.54 -45.15
C GLN A 9 -18.25 -40.14 -44.56
N ARG A 10 -19.36 -39.51 -44.98
CA ARG A 10 -19.77 -38.20 -44.44
C ARG A 10 -20.09 -38.26 -42.96
N LYS A 11 -20.74 -39.35 -42.51
CA LYS A 11 -21.08 -39.56 -41.10
C LYS A 11 -19.82 -39.73 -40.26
N ALA A 12 -18.86 -40.53 -40.72
CA ALA A 12 -17.56 -40.72 -40.03
C ALA A 12 -16.74 -39.43 -39.97
N LEU A 13 -16.76 -38.61 -41.04
CA LEU A 13 -16.07 -37.30 -41.02
C LEU A 13 -16.69 -36.36 -39.98
N HIS A 14 -18.02 -36.29 -39.95
CA HIS A 14 -18.74 -35.45 -38.98
C HIS A 14 -18.57 -35.88 -37.53
N GLU A 15 -18.50 -37.16 -37.27
CA GLU A 15 -18.17 -37.69 -35.95
C GLU A 15 -16.71 -37.38 -35.53
N THR A 16 -15.79 -37.43 -36.47
CA THR A 16 -14.38 -37.08 -36.26
C THR A 16 -14.22 -35.58 -35.97
N GLU A 17 -14.91 -34.70 -36.74
CA GLU A 17 -14.93 -33.25 -36.49
C GLU A 17 -15.51 -32.92 -35.11
N LYS A 18 -16.62 -33.52 -34.70
CA LYS A 18 -17.20 -33.33 -33.37
C LYS A 18 -16.26 -33.78 -32.27
N ARG A 19 -15.58 -34.93 -32.43
CA ARG A 19 -14.60 -35.41 -31.46
C ARG A 19 -13.41 -34.47 -31.35
N ASN A 20 -12.90 -33.98 -32.46
CA ASN A 20 -11.77 -33.03 -32.44
C ASN A 20 -12.19 -31.68 -31.81
N ALA A 21 -13.40 -31.17 -32.10
CA ALA A 21 -13.94 -29.97 -31.49
C ALA A 21 -14.05 -30.13 -29.95
N ASN A 22 -14.52 -31.27 -29.46
CA ASN A 22 -14.61 -31.54 -28.02
C ASN A 22 -13.25 -31.63 -27.37
N ILE A 23 -12.23 -32.17 -28.03
CA ILE A 23 -10.84 -32.24 -27.53
C ILE A 23 -10.25 -30.81 -27.44
N ILE A 24 -10.50 -29.97 -28.43
CA ILE A 24 -10.04 -28.58 -28.46
C ILE A 24 -10.70 -27.78 -27.31
N ILE A 25 -12.01 -27.94 -27.13
CA ILE A 25 -12.76 -27.28 -26.05
C ILE A 25 -12.22 -27.74 -24.68
N ALA A 26 -12.01 -29.03 -24.48
CA ALA A 26 -11.43 -29.56 -23.24
C ALA A 26 -10.02 -29.00 -22.98
N ALA A 27 -9.17 -28.88 -23.98
CA ALA A 27 -7.84 -28.31 -23.88
C ALA A 27 -7.89 -26.81 -23.49
N ILE A 28 -8.81 -26.04 -24.08
CA ILE A 28 -9.01 -24.63 -23.73
C ILE A 28 -9.50 -24.47 -22.29
N VAL A 29 -10.43 -25.30 -21.82
CA VAL A 29 -10.94 -25.28 -20.46
C VAL A 29 -9.83 -25.61 -19.44
N ILE A 30 -9.00 -26.63 -19.73
CA ILE A 30 -7.85 -26.99 -18.89
C ILE A 30 -6.83 -25.84 -18.84
N MET A 31 -6.58 -25.19 -19.96
CA MET A 31 -5.67 -24.04 -20.03
C MET A 31 -6.18 -22.85 -19.22
N VAL A 32 -7.48 -22.55 -19.30
CA VAL A 32 -8.12 -21.48 -18.51
C VAL A 32 -8.08 -21.78 -17.02
N ILE A 33 -8.33 -23.04 -16.61
CA ILE A 33 -8.23 -23.48 -15.22
C ILE A 33 -6.76 -23.39 -14.75
N ALA A 34 -5.80 -23.81 -15.55
CA ALA A 34 -4.39 -23.72 -15.23
C ALA A 34 -3.92 -22.26 -15.06
N LEU A 35 -4.36 -21.35 -15.93
CA LEU A 35 -4.13 -19.91 -15.81
C LEU A 35 -4.81 -19.33 -14.57
N ALA A 36 -6.02 -19.76 -14.26
CA ALA A 36 -6.71 -19.35 -13.03
C ALA A 36 -5.96 -19.82 -11.78
N ILE A 37 -5.43 -21.05 -11.77
CA ILE A 37 -4.64 -21.59 -10.64
C ILE A 37 -3.28 -20.87 -10.52
N ILE A 38 -2.66 -20.49 -11.63
CA ILE A 38 -1.37 -19.76 -11.64
C ILE A 38 -1.57 -18.29 -11.22
N PHE A 39 -2.70 -17.66 -11.62
CA PHE A 39 -2.98 -16.25 -11.33
C PHE A 39 -3.67 -16.01 -9.98
N TRP A 40 -4.49 -16.97 -9.50
CA TRP A 40 -5.27 -16.84 -8.27
C TRP A 40 -4.43 -16.67 -6.99
N PRO A 41 -3.36 -17.43 -6.73
CA PRO A 41 -2.55 -17.20 -5.54
C PRO A 41 -1.74 -15.90 -5.62
N ARG A 42 -1.30 -15.47 -6.82
CA ARG A 42 -0.54 -14.24 -6.96
C ARG A 42 -1.34 -12.99 -6.62
N THR A 43 -2.62 -12.93 -7.01
CA THR A 43 -3.48 -11.77 -6.68
C THR A 43 -3.78 -11.69 -5.18
N LYS A 44 -3.90 -12.84 -4.50
CA LYS A 44 -4.07 -12.87 -3.04
C LYS A 44 -2.80 -12.47 -2.30
N GLU A 45 -1.65 -12.91 -2.77
CA GLU A 45 -0.34 -12.59 -2.19
C GLU A 45 -0.01 -11.10 -2.34
N TYR A 46 -0.31 -10.47 -3.48
CA TYR A 46 -0.14 -9.02 -3.67
C TYR A 46 -1.05 -8.17 -2.77
N LEU A 47 -2.26 -8.63 -2.46
CA LEU A 47 -3.18 -7.90 -1.57
C LEU A 47 -2.80 -8.04 -0.09
N TYR A 48 -2.12 -9.12 0.30
CA TYR A 48 -1.62 -9.32 1.66
C TYR A 48 -0.25 -8.66 1.89
N GLU A 49 0.59 -8.53 0.85
CA GLU A 49 1.91 -7.89 0.97
C GLU A 49 1.82 -6.39 1.28
N GLU A 50 0.77 -5.69 0.88
CA GLU A 50 0.60 -4.27 1.24
C GLU A 50 0.24 -4.09 2.71
N GLU A 51 -0.54 -4.97 3.34
CA GLU A 51 -0.84 -4.91 4.77
C GLU A 51 0.32 -5.39 5.66
N GLU A 52 1.09 -6.39 5.25
CA GLU A 52 2.28 -6.86 5.98
C GLU A 52 3.44 -5.86 5.96
N MET A 53 3.43 -4.89 5.07
CA MET A 53 4.51 -3.92 4.87
C MET A 53 4.46 -2.74 5.86
N TYR A 54 3.35 -2.56 6.59
CA TYR A 54 3.22 -1.56 7.65
C TYR A 54 3.41 -2.19 9.02
N MET A 55 4.37 -1.66 9.77
CA MET A 55 4.52 -1.97 11.20
C MET A 55 3.50 -1.16 11.98
N LYS A 56 2.81 -1.81 12.93
CA LYS A 56 1.88 -1.13 13.84
C LYS A 56 2.57 -0.87 15.17
N ALA A 57 2.75 0.40 15.51
CA ALA A 57 3.18 0.77 16.83
C ALA A 57 2.10 0.37 17.87
N SER A 58 2.51 0.10 19.10
CA SER A 58 1.58 -0.23 20.20
C SER A 58 0.52 0.85 20.46
N THR A 59 0.77 2.07 20.01
CA THR A 59 -0.10 3.25 20.12
C THR A 59 -1.19 3.31 19.04
N GLY A 60 -1.11 2.49 17.98
CA GLY A 60 -2.08 2.49 16.88
C GLY A 60 -1.59 3.16 15.60
N VAL A 61 -0.48 3.89 15.62
CA VAL A 61 0.16 4.43 14.41
C VAL A 61 0.69 3.28 13.56
N MET A 62 0.38 3.30 12.28
CA MET A 62 1.02 2.40 11.31
C MET A 62 2.15 3.15 10.61
N TYR A 63 3.28 2.48 10.41
CA TYR A 63 4.42 3.08 9.72
C TYR A 63 5.17 2.09 8.84
N LYS A 64 5.85 2.64 7.84
CA LYS A 64 6.71 1.90 6.92
C LYS A 64 7.98 2.70 6.67
N ASP A 65 9.13 2.08 6.92
CA ASP A 65 10.40 2.67 6.57
C ASP A 65 10.65 2.57 5.06
N ILE A 66 10.57 3.72 4.37
CA ILE A 66 10.93 3.83 2.94
C ILE A 66 12.45 3.74 2.79
N LYS A 67 13.17 4.31 3.77
CA LYS A 67 14.61 4.27 3.86
C LYS A 67 15.04 4.24 5.33
N ILE A 68 15.86 3.30 5.71
CA ILE A 68 16.44 3.24 7.04
C ILE A 68 17.65 4.16 7.09
N GLY A 69 17.67 5.10 8.07
CA GLY A 69 18.80 5.96 8.33
C GLY A 69 19.95 5.22 8.99
N LYS A 70 21.12 5.88 9.02
CA LYS A 70 22.35 5.31 9.64
C LYS A 70 22.97 6.21 10.72
N GLY A 71 22.42 7.43 10.89
CA GLY A 71 22.86 8.37 11.92
C GLY A 71 22.20 8.15 13.27
N ASP A 72 22.18 9.17 14.11
CA ASP A 72 21.65 9.15 15.47
C ASP A 72 20.16 8.82 15.49
N GLU A 73 19.72 8.15 16.55
CA GLU A 73 18.35 7.70 16.71
C GLU A 73 17.50 8.74 17.45
N ALA A 74 16.31 8.99 16.97
CA ALA A 74 15.32 9.86 17.58
C ALA A 74 14.71 9.19 18.83
N LEU A 75 15.09 9.64 19.99
CA LEU A 75 14.62 9.17 21.29
C LEU A 75 13.69 10.20 21.94
N LEU A 76 12.88 9.77 22.92
CA LEU A 76 12.04 10.69 23.69
C LEU A 76 12.91 11.76 24.37
N GLY A 77 12.50 13.03 24.19
CA GLY A 77 13.23 14.19 24.70
C GLY A 77 14.30 14.75 23.74
N SER A 78 14.63 14.06 22.66
CA SER A 78 15.51 14.62 21.63
C SER A 78 14.80 15.70 20.83
N THR A 79 15.50 16.77 20.49
CA THR A 79 15.04 17.72 19.49
C THR A 79 15.38 17.17 18.11
N VAL A 80 14.37 17.03 17.24
CA VAL A 80 14.52 16.47 15.91
C VAL A 80 14.22 17.52 14.83
N VAL A 81 14.97 17.46 13.74
CA VAL A 81 14.79 18.31 12.56
C VAL A 81 14.36 17.44 11.41
N VAL A 82 13.21 17.75 10.79
CA VAL A 82 12.62 16.92 9.76
C VAL A 82 12.18 17.72 8.53
N HIS A 83 12.17 17.07 7.38
CA HIS A 83 11.28 17.45 6.29
C HIS A 83 10.10 16.52 6.22
N TYR A 84 8.93 17.06 5.84
CA TYR A 84 7.72 16.25 5.69
C TYR A 84 6.81 16.73 4.58
N ASN A 85 5.95 15.84 4.12
CA ASN A 85 4.75 16.13 3.36
C ASN A 85 3.57 15.41 4.04
N GLY A 86 2.46 16.13 4.24
CA GLY A 86 1.22 15.61 4.80
C GLY A 86 0.11 15.55 3.75
N TYR A 87 -0.60 14.41 3.73
CA TYR A 87 -1.66 14.10 2.78
C TYR A 87 -2.88 13.54 3.49
N LEU A 88 -4.05 13.79 2.93
CA LEU A 88 -5.27 13.02 3.22
C LEU A 88 -5.22 11.68 2.48
N THR A 89 -6.11 10.76 2.82
CA THR A 89 -6.18 9.43 2.19
C THR A 89 -6.58 9.46 0.71
N ASP A 90 -7.19 10.55 0.24
CA ASP A 90 -7.51 10.79 -1.17
C ASP A 90 -6.32 11.34 -1.98
N GLY A 91 -5.16 11.54 -1.32
CA GLY A 91 -3.95 12.09 -1.93
C GLY A 91 -3.86 13.63 -1.90
N THR A 92 -4.84 14.31 -1.36
CA THR A 92 -4.81 15.78 -1.20
C THR A 92 -3.70 16.17 -0.23
N LYS A 93 -2.72 16.94 -0.70
CA LYS A 93 -1.66 17.48 0.15
C LYS A 93 -2.20 18.67 0.95
N PHE A 94 -2.09 18.61 2.27
CA PHE A 94 -2.55 19.68 3.16
C PHE A 94 -1.42 20.48 3.81
N ASP A 95 -0.23 19.91 3.94
CA ASP A 95 0.92 20.63 4.51
C ASP A 95 2.25 20.05 4.01
N SER A 96 3.31 20.89 3.99
CA SER A 96 4.65 20.49 3.59
C SER A 96 5.70 21.49 4.08
N SER A 97 6.71 21.01 4.79
CA SER A 97 7.88 21.80 5.15
C SER A 97 8.72 22.20 3.93
N ARG A 98 8.70 21.37 2.87
CA ARG A 98 9.44 21.66 1.63
C ARG A 98 8.81 22.81 0.85
N ASP A 99 7.47 22.89 0.85
CA ASP A 99 6.73 24.00 0.21
C ASP A 99 6.95 25.31 0.99
N LYS A 100 7.18 25.24 2.32
CA LYS A 100 7.53 26.38 3.18
C LYS A 100 9.00 26.80 3.03
N GLY A 101 9.83 25.95 2.44
CA GLY A 101 11.25 26.22 2.18
C GLY A 101 12.17 26.00 3.38
N GLU A 102 11.67 25.51 4.52
CA GLU A 102 12.44 25.30 5.75
C GLU A 102 12.09 23.96 6.44
N PRO A 103 13.06 23.31 7.08
CA PRO A 103 12.80 22.15 7.92
C PRO A 103 11.96 22.52 9.14
N PHE A 104 11.28 21.53 9.67
CA PHE A 104 10.49 21.66 10.89
C PHE A 104 11.25 21.03 12.07
N GLU A 105 11.32 21.76 13.17
CA GLU A 105 12.01 21.34 14.41
C GLU A 105 11.00 21.19 15.54
N PHE A 106 11.10 20.10 16.31
CA PHE A 106 10.29 19.88 17.52
C PHE A 106 10.96 18.90 18.47
N THR A 107 10.53 18.91 19.74
CA THR A 107 11.04 18.00 20.78
C THR A 107 10.13 16.79 20.90
N LEU A 108 10.66 15.60 20.65
CA LEU A 108 9.93 14.35 20.61
C LEU A 108 9.37 13.97 21.99
N GLY A 109 8.07 13.64 22.05
CA GLY A 109 7.40 13.22 23.27
C GLY A 109 7.01 14.36 24.23
N LYS A 110 7.01 15.62 23.77
CA LYS A 110 6.59 16.79 24.54
C LYS A 110 5.20 17.31 24.18
N GLY A 111 4.51 16.66 23.24
CA GLY A 111 3.19 17.10 22.79
C GLY A 111 3.24 18.42 22.00
N GLU A 112 4.37 18.77 21.43
CA GLU A 112 4.52 19.92 20.52
C GLU A 112 3.90 19.65 19.14
N VAL A 113 3.65 18.37 18.84
CA VAL A 113 3.05 17.86 17.62
C VAL A 113 1.90 16.91 17.97
N ILE A 114 1.13 16.47 16.94
CA ILE A 114 0.11 15.44 17.14
C ILE A 114 0.73 14.15 17.68
N GLU A 115 -0.02 13.41 18.49
CA GLU A 115 0.49 12.19 19.16
C GLU A 115 1.00 11.15 18.16
N GLY A 116 0.38 11.07 16.98
CA GLY A 116 0.83 10.22 15.88
C GLY A 116 2.27 10.51 15.43
N TRP A 117 2.74 11.74 15.55
CA TRP A 117 4.12 12.11 15.24
C TRP A 117 5.09 11.73 16.36
N ASP A 118 4.74 12.04 17.63
CA ASP A 118 5.57 11.64 18.77
C ASP A 118 5.82 10.13 18.77
N ASN A 119 4.79 9.35 18.43
CA ASN A 119 4.89 7.89 18.36
C ASN A 119 5.54 7.39 17.05
N GLY A 120 5.27 8.05 15.93
CA GLY A 120 5.69 7.59 14.61
C GLY A 120 7.13 7.93 14.25
N VAL A 121 7.67 9.04 14.77
CA VAL A 121 9.06 9.48 14.52
C VAL A 121 10.03 8.82 15.50
N PHE A 122 9.54 8.37 16.65
CA PHE A 122 10.36 7.64 17.60
C PHE A 122 11.07 6.45 16.96
N GLY A 123 12.36 6.28 17.26
CA GLY A 123 13.19 5.21 16.73
C GLY A 123 13.65 5.39 15.27
N MET A 124 13.28 6.50 14.60
CA MET A 124 13.89 6.85 13.31
C MET A 124 15.36 7.18 13.49
N LYS A 125 16.17 6.90 12.47
CA LYS A 125 17.59 7.30 12.44
C LYS A 125 17.82 8.40 11.41
N VAL A 126 18.73 9.30 11.71
CA VAL A 126 19.13 10.40 10.80
C VAL A 126 19.48 9.87 9.41
N GLY A 127 18.95 10.52 8.38
CA GLY A 127 19.00 10.10 6.98
C GLY A 127 17.94 9.08 6.59
N GLY A 128 17.07 8.71 7.53
CA GLY A 128 15.92 7.84 7.31
C GLY A 128 14.71 8.57 6.74
N LYS A 129 13.83 7.82 6.09
CA LYS A 129 12.56 8.30 5.55
C LYS A 129 11.47 7.30 5.88
N ARG A 130 10.39 7.76 6.49
CA ARG A 130 9.29 6.93 7.00
C ARG A 130 7.96 7.47 6.54
N GLN A 131 7.07 6.58 6.12
CA GLN A 131 5.67 6.88 5.93
C GLN A 131 4.91 6.55 7.20
N LEU A 132 4.08 7.48 7.65
CA LEU A 132 3.19 7.32 8.81
C LEU A 132 1.75 7.34 8.32
N VAL A 133 0.92 6.44 8.84
CA VAL A 133 -0.53 6.48 8.70
C VAL A 133 -1.10 6.65 10.10
N ILE A 134 -1.69 7.81 10.34
CA ILE A 134 -2.12 8.28 11.65
C ILE A 134 -3.64 8.31 11.69
N PRO A 135 -4.28 7.47 12.52
CA PRO A 135 -5.71 7.49 12.69
C PRO A 135 -6.19 8.79 13.36
N PRO A 136 -7.46 9.16 13.22
CA PRO A 136 -7.98 10.45 13.69
C PRO A 136 -7.70 10.74 15.16
N GLU A 137 -7.82 9.74 16.04
CA GLU A 137 -7.62 9.86 17.49
C GLU A 137 -6.21 10.26 17.89
N LEU A 138 -5.21 9.99 17.04
CA LEU A 138 -3.80 10.37 17.23
C LEU A 138 -3.41 11.58 16.37
N GLY A 139 -4.38 12.14 15.66
CA GLY A 139 -4.25 13.32 14.79
C GLY A 139 -5.09 14.50 15.29
N TYR A 140 -6.01 14.97 14.45
CA TYR A 140 -6.86 16.13 14.75
C TYR A 140 -8.30 15.76 15.15
N GLY A 141 -8.63 14.46 15.29
CA GLY A 141 -9.88 13.95 15.81
C GLY A 141 -11.14 14.46 15.11
N GLU A 142 -12.21 14.58 15.89
CA GLU A 142 -13.52 15.05 15.42
C GLU A 142 -13.55 16.53 14.99
N ALA A 143 -12.59 17.32 15.44
CA ALA A 143 -12.54 18.75 15.12
C ALA A 143 -11.94 19.03 13.73
N GLY A 144 -11.04 18.14 13.24
CA GLY A 144 -10.22 18.44 12.06
C GLY A 144 -9.29 19.64 12.30
N ALA A 145 -8.72 20.24 11.26
CA ALA A 145 -7.87 21.40 11.39
C ALA A 145 -7.91 22.32 10.17
N GLY A 146 -7.89 23.64 10.44
CA GLY A 146 -7.66 24.70 9.47
C GLY A 146 -8.59 24.75 8.25
N GLY A 147 -9.73 24.08 8.28
CA GLY A 147 -10.63 23.95 7.14
C GLY A 147 -10.09 23.09 5.99
N VAL A 148 -8.86 22.59 6.10
CA VAL A 148 -8.17 21.73 5.11
C VAL A 148 -8.18 20.25 5.52
N ILE A 149 -8.17 19.97 6.84
CA ILE A 149 -8.24 18.61 7.38
C ILE A 149 -9.67 18.39 7.89
N PRO A 150 -10.45 17.50 7.25
CA PRO A 150 -11.81 17.20 7.67
C PRO A 150 -11.88 16.56 9.06
N PRO A 151 -13.05 16.59 9.72
CA PRO A 151 -13.33 15.79 10.89
C PRO A 151 -13.05 14.30 10.66
N ASN A 152 -12.48 13.63 11.64
CA ASN A 152 -12.16 12.20 11.62
C ASN A 152 -11.29 11.76 10.44
N ALA A 153 -10.40 12.62 9.95
CA ALA A 153 -9.51 12.31 8.87
C ALA A 153 -8.33 11.43 9.34
N THR A 154 -8.07 10.35 8.64
CA THR A 154 -6.80 9.63 8.69
C THR A 154 -5.75 10.41 7.91
N LEU A 155 -4.57 10.60 8.49
CA LEU A 155 -3.50 11.40 7.91
C LEU A 155 -2.37 10.50 7.44
N VAL A 156 -1.79 10.83 6.30
CA VAL A 156 -0.61 10.17 5.74
C VAL A 156 0.53 11.17 5.69
N PHE A 157 1.63 10.88 6.39
CA PHE A 157 2.82 11.71 6.33
C PHE A 157 3.99 10.93 5.74
N VAL A 158 4.81 11.61 4.97
CA VAL A 158 6.13 11.13 4.59
C VAL A 158 7.14 12.04 5.26
N VAL A 159 7.87 11.49 6.24
CA VAL A 159 8.83 12.21 7.10
C VAL A 159 10.24 11.77 6.77
N GLU A 160 11.15 12.72 6.64
CA GLU A 160 12.59 12.52 6.48
C GLU A 160 13.32 13.16 7.67
N LEU A 161 14.02 12.35 8.46
CA LEU A 161 14.79 12.83 9.60
C LEU A 161 16.16 13.32 9.16
N LEU A 162 16.42 14.59 9.42
CA LEU A 162 17.64 15.29 8.99
C LEU A 162 18.67 15.35 10.10
N GLU A 163 18.24 15.63 11.34
CA GLU A 163 19.13 15.86 12.48
C GLU A 163 18.44 15.44 13.78
N VAL A 164 19.22 15.00 14.75
CA VAL A 164 18.86 14.81 16.17
C VAL A 164 19.83 15.64 17.02
N LYS A 165 19.28 16.48 17.90
CA LYS A 165 20.02 17.38 18.81
C LYS A 165 19.84 16.97 20.27
#